data_ef184247fe233ad9277facd8c0da0c95
#
_entry.id   ef184247fe233ad9277facd8c0da0c95
#
_cell.length_a   1.000
_cell.length_b   1.000
_cell.length_c   1.000
_cell.angle_alpha   90.00
_cell.angle_beta   90.00
_cell.angle_gamma   90.00
#
_symmetry.space_group_name_H-M   'P 1'
#
loop_
_entity.id
_entity.type
_entity.pdbx_description
1 polymer ?
#
loop_
_entity_poly.entity_id
_entity_poly.type
_entity_poly.pdbx_seq_one_letter_code
_entity_poly.pdbx_strand_id
1 'polypeptide(L)'
;MLDLVRLSPRLLFPPGGVDLYRQIAVLTEMGEDGEVLDVACGKGVSLEYFVKEFGVHGSGVDVDPTMIEQAEARSRDEGIADRLQFQTGRSDALPYRDEIFDATVGEIGLSNHCEPAAAISELVRVTKPGGVVVLVQLVWKAPVDEQRRVVLADHLGARPLMVVEWKRLLRESGISTVHTEDWSDEETAFRPTVAKPFPDFAELFSVGEKIGILRRAWTRWGWRGVRTVLEREWEVHRLLTRERILGLDLLKGRKGEAAEDSVARAEAESAPPDHESQTETATVGEETVTVPEAARDDEREETDTAGLPLFGSDADKPTH
;
A
#
# COMPACT_ATOMS: atom_id res chain seq x y z
N MET A 1 19.39 9.61 -3.96
CA MET A 1 18.76 8.50 -4.74
C MET A 1 17.71 9.05 -5.70
N LEU A 2 16.73 9.79 -5.23
CA LEU A 2 15.64 10.26 -6.07
C LEU A 2 16.09 11.16 -7.25
N ASP A 3 17.06 12.03 -7.07
CA ASP A 3 17.47 12.97 -8.13
C ASP A 3 18.16 12.31 -9.31
N LEU A 4 19.02 11.31 -9.08
CA LEU A 4 19.67 10.57 -10.16
C LEU A 4 18.70 9.60 -10.84
N VAL A 5 17.83 8.96 -10.06
CA VAL A 5 16.79 8.03 -10.56
C VAL A 5 15.80 8.80 -11.46
N ARG A 6 15.40 10.01 -11.10
CA ARG A 6 14.54 10.88 -11.93
C ARG A 6 15.12 11.20 -13.31
N LEU A 7 16.45 11.23 -13.44
CA LEU A 7 17.14 11.43 -14.72
C LEU A 7 17.24 10.17 -15.58
N SER A 8 16.87 9.01 -15.06
CA SER A 8 16.82 7.79 -15.85
C SER A 8 15.66 7.86 -16.87
N PRO A 9 15.89 7.45 -18.13
CA PRO A 9 14.80 7.23 -19.08
C PRO A 9 14.02 5.95 -18.76
N ARG A 10 14.62 5.06 -17.98
CA ARG A 10 13.98 3.81 -17.53
C ARG A 10 12.96 4.13 -16.46
N LEU A 11 11.82 3.50 -16.60
CA LEU A 11 10.78 3.54 -15.58
C LEU A 11 11.13 2.56 -14.47
N LEU A 12 11.18 3.09 -13.29
CA LEU A 12 11.42 2.30 -12.10
C LEU A 12 10.17 2.42 -11.22
N PHE A 13 9.77 1.30 -10.68
CA PHE A 13 8.80 1.34 -9.58
C PHE A 13 9.35 2.18 -8.43
N PRO A 14 8.46 2.88 -7.72
CA PRO A 14 8.83 3.51 -6.47
C PRO A 14 9.44 2.50 -5.48
N PRO A 15 10.09 2.97 -4.41
CA PRO A 15 10.65 2.09 -3.37
C PRO A 15 9.64 1.05 -2.89
N GLY A 16 10.11 -0.19 -2.67
CA GLY A 16 9.26 -1.34 -2.36
C GLY A 16 8.89 -2.18 -3.59
N GLY A 17 8.98 -1.60 -4.80
CA GLY A 17 8.76 -2.31 -6.06
C GLY A 17 7.36 -2.90 -6.22
N VAL A 18 7.18 -3.74 -7.23
CA VAL A 18 5.89 -4.38 -7.57
C VAL A 18 5.24 -5.09 -6.38
N ASP A 19 6.03 -5.72 -5.53
CA ASP A 19 5.49 -6.51 -4.42
C ASP A 19 4.79 -5.62 -3.38
N LEU A 20 5.34 -4.42 -3.10
CA LEU A 20 4.68 -3.44 -2.23
C LEU A 20 3.35 -2.98 -2.83
N TYR A 21 3.30 -2.67 -4.12
CA TYR A 21 2.10 -2.16 -4.77
C TYR A 21 1.03 -3.25 -4.94
N ARG A 22 1.45 -4.50 -5.12
CA ARG A 22 0.54 -5.65 -5.02
C ARG A 22 -0.05 -5.77 -3.62
N GLN A 23 0.76 -5.61 -2.58
CA GLN A 23 0.30 -5.63 -1.19
C GLN A 23 -0.67 -4.48 -0.90
N ILE A 24 -0.40 -3.28 -1.42
CA ILE A 24 -1.34 -2.14 -1.33
C ILE A 24 -2.69 -2.52 -1.94
N ALA A 25 -2.70 -3.08 -3.15
CA ALA A 25 -3.94 -3.47 -3.81
C ALA A 25 -4.72 -4.53 -3.01
N VAL A 26 -4.04 -5.51 -2.43
CA VAL A 26 -4.66 -6.52 -1.55
C VAL A 26 -5.22 -5.86 -0.27
N LEU A 27 -4.45 -5.00 0.38
CA LEU A 27 -4.85 -4.34 1.63
C LEU A 27 -6.01 -3.36 1.44
N THR A 28 -6.13 -2.76 0.27
CA THR A 28 -7.20 -1.82 -0.07
C THR A 28 -8.39 -2.50 -0.74
N GLU A 29 -8.29 -3.81 -0.98
CA GLU A 29 -9.33 -4.58 -1.66
C GLU A 29 -9.66 -3.99 -3.04
N MET A 30 -8.63 -3.53 -3.79
CA MET A 30 -8.80 -2.95 -5.12
C MET A 30 -9.51 -3.94 -6.04
N GLY A 31 -10.55 -3.45 -6.70
CA GLY A 31 -11.34 -4.21 -7.66
C GLY A 31 -11.69 -3.39 -8.88
N GLU A 32 -12.29 -4.05 -9.87
CA GLU A 32 -12.68 -3.43 -11.14
C GLU A 32 -13.56 -2.20 -10.92
N ASP A 33 -13.26 -1.13 -11.65
CA ASP A 33 -13.93 0.18 -11.58
C ASP A 33 -13.83 0.93 -10.22
N GLY A 34 -12.99 0.47 -9.28
CA GLY A 34 -12.70 1.20 -8.05
C GLY A 34 -11.93 2.51 -8.32
N GLU A 35 -12.26 3.58 -7.61
CA GLU A 35 -11.61 4.89 -7.73
C GLU A 35 -10.40 4.99 -6.80
N VAL A 36 -9.20 5.14 -7.37
CA VAL A 36 -7.92 5.19 -6.62
C VAL A 36 -7.20 6.51 -6.86
N LEU A 37 -6.78 7.17 -5.79
CA LEU A 37 -5.93 8.37 -5.86
C LEU A 37 -4.51 8.02 -5.39
N ASP A 38 -3.52 8.51 -6.15
CA ASP A 38 -2.11 8.48 -5.76
C ASP A 38 -1.57 9.91 -5.66
N VAL A 39 -1.09 10.29 -4.48
CA VAL A 39 -0.57 11.64 -4.17
C VAL A 39 0.95 11.60 -4.03
N ALA A 40 1.63 12.49 -4.73
CA ALA A 40 3.04 12.49 -5.08
C ALA A 40 3.36 11.33 -6.06
N CYS A 41 2.48 11.12 -7.03
CA CYS A 41 2.46 10.00 -7.95
C CYS A 41 3.65 9.95 -8.94
N GLY A 42 4.45 11.02 -9.03
CA GLY A 42 5.56 11.11 -9.96
C GLY A 42 5.13 10.84 -11.40
N LYS A 43 5.73 9.83 -12.04
CA LYS A 43 5.44 9.42 -13.42
C LYS A 43 4.26 8.46 -13.56
N GLY A 44 3.46 8.25 -12.50
CA GLY A 44 2.25 7.44 -12.51
C GLY A 44 2.47 5.92 -12.66
N VAL A 45 3.65 5.41 -12.29
CA VAL A 45 4.00 3.99 -12.48
C VAL A 45 3.14 3.06 -11.60
N SER A 46 2.86 3.47 -10.38
CA SER A 46 1.97 2.80 -9.43
C SER A 46 0.54 2.70 -9.97
N LEU A 47 0.00 3.83 -10.43
CA LEU A 47 -1.35 3.89 -10.99
C LEU A 47 -1.50 3.07 -12.27
N GLU A 48 -0.51 3.10 -13.16
CA GLU A 48 -0.51 2.24 -14.34
C GLU A 48 -0.58 0.77 -13.94
N TYR A 49 0.20 0.36 -12.93
CA TYR A 49 0.15 -0.99 -12.41
C TYR A 49 -1.25 -1.34 -11.88
N PHE A 50 -1.85 -0.47 -11.07
CA PHE A 50 -3.18 -0.71 -10.51
C PHE A 50 -4.26 -0.82 -11.60
N VAL A 51 -4.22 0.04 -12.62
CA VAL A 51 -5.16 -0.03 -13.75
C VAL A 51 -5.01 -1.33 -14.53
N LYS A 52 -3.78 -1.73 -14.86
CA LYS A 52 -3.52 -2.92 -15.68
C LYS A 52 -3.83 -4.23 -14.95
N GLU A 53 -3.52 -4.31 -13.66
CA GLU A 53 -3.66 -5.55 -12.91
C GLU A 53 -5.03 -5.71 -12.23
N PHE A 54 -5.67 -4.59 -11.86
CA PHE A 54 -6.90 -4.62 -11.05
C PHE A 54 -8.09 -3.91 -11.72
N GLY A 55 -7.91 -3.26 -12.87
CA GLY A 55 -8.99 -2.64 -13.61
C GLY A 55 -9.60 -1.39 -12.96
N VAL A 56 -8.88 -0.72 -12.05
CA VAL A 56 -9.34 0.48 -11.35
C VAL A 56 -9.34 1.71 -12.25
N HIS A 57 -10.02 2.77 -11.82
CA HIS A 57 -9.83 4.13 -12.31
C HIS A 57 -8.82 4.85 -11.42
N GLY A 58 -7.76 5.41 -12.01
CA GLY A 58 -6.67 6.04 -11.27
C GLY A 58 -6.63 7.55 -11.46
N SER A 59 -6.44 8.27 -10.36
CA SER A 59 -6.14 9.70 -10.35
C SER A 59 -4.77 9.94 -9.72
N GLY A 60 -3.92 10.74 -10.35
CA GLY A 60 -2.59 11.06 -9.87
C GLY A 60 -2.41 12.56 -9.63
N VAL A 61 -1.80 12.92 -8.51
CA VAL A 61 -1.42 14.29 -8.20
C VAL A 61 0.06 14.37 -7.87
N ASP A 62 0.76 15.29 -8.53
CA ASP A 62 2.14 15.63 -8.20
C ASP A 62 2.33 17.14 -8.29
N VAL A 63 3.25 17.69 -7.50
CA VAL A 63 3.57 19.12 -7.52
C VAL A 63 4.43 19.51 -8.73
N ASP A 64 5.15 18.57 -9.32
CA ASP A 64 6.03 18.78 -10.48
C ASP A 64 5.25 18.56 -11.79
N PRO A 65 4.95 19.63 -12.56
CA PRO A 65 4.22 19.51 -13.81
C PRO A 65 4.95 18.63 -14.84
N THR A 66 6.29 18.55 -14.77
CA THR A 66 7.06 17.69 -15.67
C THR A 66 6.79 16.20 -15.42
N MET A 67 6.52 15.81 -14.16
CA MET A 67 6.13 14.45 -13.82
C MET A 67 4.75 14.14 -14.38
N ILE A 68 3.80 15.07 -14.23
CA ILE A 68 2.43 14.93 -14.75
C ILE A 68 2.45 14.79 -16.28
N GLU A 69 3.17 15.67 -17.01
CA GLU A 69 3.32 15.55 -18.46
C GLU A 69 3.85 14.18 -18.91
N GLN A 70 4.83 13.62 -18.17
CA GLN A 70 5.38 12.31 -18.45
C GLN A 70 4.37 11.19 -18.14
N ALA A 71 3.62 11.30 -17.03
CA ALA A 71 2.59 10.34 -16.66
C ALA A 71 1.45 10.30 -17.71
N GLU A 72 0.98 11.46 -18.16
CA GLU A 72 -0.03 11.56 -19.21
C GLU A 72 0.46 11.03 -20.56
N ALA A 73 1.67 11.39 -20.99
CA ALA A 73 2.24 10.87 -22.22
C ALA A 73 2.30 9.34 -22.21
N ARG A 74 2.75 8.79 -21.08
CA ARG A 74 2.85 7.36 -20.86
C ARG A 74 1.50 6.66 -20.86
N SER A 75 0.49 7.19 -20.18
CA SER A 75 -0.85 6.58 -20.17
C SER A 75 -1.45 6.50 -21.58
N ARG A 76 -1.17 7.49 -22.43
CA ARG A 76 -1.55 7.47 -23.85
C ARG A 76 -0.79 6.41 -24.64
N ASP A 77 0.53 6.31 -24.44
CA ASP A 77 1.39 5.33 -25.14
C ASP A 77 1.01 3.88 -24.77
N GLU A 78 0.59 3.66 -23.52
CA GLU A 78 0.15 2.36 -23.02
C GLU A 78 -1.33 2.05 -23.30
N GLY A 79 -2.09 2.99 -23.89
CA GLY A 79 -3.49 2.82 -24.25
C GLY A 79 -4.46 2.73 -23.08
N ILE A 80 -4.12 3.34 -21.94
CA ILE A 80 -4.93 3.32 -20.70
C ILE A 80 -5.33 4.73 -20.24
N ALA A 81 -5.22 5.72 -21.10
CA ALA A 81 -5.53 7.11 -20.78
C ALA A 81 -7.02 7.37 -20.48
N ASP A 82 -7.90 6.47 -20.87
CA ASP A 82 -9.32 6.51 -20.53
C ASP A 82 -9.62 6.15 -19.07
N ARG A 83 -8.68 5.46 -18.40
CA ARG A 83 -8.80 5.07 -17.00
C ARG A 83 -7.87 5.86 -16.05
N LEU A 84 -7.04 6.77 -16.58
CA LEU A 84 -6.08 7.53 -15.80
C LEU A 84 -6.25 9.04 -16.00
N GLN A 85 -6.24 9.76 -14.89
CA GLN A 85 -6.23 11.22 -14.87
C GLN A 85 -5.07 11.72 -14.03
N PHE A 86 -4.36 12.74 -14.52
CA PHE A 86 -3.25 13.33 -13.79
C PHE A 86 -3.43 14.84 -13.68
N GLN A 87 -3.09 15.40 -12.51
CA GLN A 87 -3.20 16.84 -12.25
C GLN A 87 -1.99 17.35 -11.47
N THR A 88 -1.51 18.53 -11.84
CA THR A 88 -0.53 19.23 -11.01
C THR A 88 -1.26 19.82 -9.80
N GLY A 89 -0.78 19.49 -8.61
CA GLY A 89 -1.42 19.93 -7.38
C GLY A 89 -0.55 19.73 -6.13
N ARG A 90 -0.97 20.33 -5.02
CA ARG A 90 -0.32 20.18 -3.72
C ARG A 90 -1.05 19.12 -2.91
N SER A 91 -0.31 18.38 -2.11
CA SER A 91 -0.88 17.35 -1.22
C SER A 91 -1.71 17.91 -0.06
N ASP A 92 -1.49 19.17 0.32
CA ASP A 92 -2.26 19.88 1.36
C ASP A 92 -3.46 20.71 0.79
N ALA A 93 -3.73 20.58 -0.51
CA ALA A 93 -4.86 21.23 -1.18
C ALA A 93 -5.20 20.43 -2.45
N LEU A 94 -5.75 19.24 -2.28
CA LEU A 94 -6.08 18.34 -3.38
C LEU A 94 -7.24 18.90 -4.23
N PRO A 95 -7.13 18.84 -5.58
CA PRO A 95 -8.12 19.45 -6.48
C PRO A 95 -9.38 18.57 -6.65
N TYR A 96 -9.79 17.87 -5.61
CA TYR A 96 -10.93 16.95 -5.62
C TYR A 96 -11.96 17.35 -4.56
N ARG A 97 -13.22 16.96 -4.78
CA ARG A 97 -14.29 17.05 -3.78
C ARG A 97 -14.06 16.02 -2.69
N ASP A 98 -14.83 16.15 -1.61
CA ASP A 98 -14.84 15.18 -0.52
C ASP A 98 -15.38 13.83 -1.02
N GLU A 99 -14.85 12.77 -0.46
CA GLU A 99 -15.43 11.41 -0.53
C GLU A 99 -15.61 10.84 -1.95
N ILE A 100 -14.56 11.00 -2.79
CA ILE A 100 -14.56 10.48 -4.17
C ILE A 100 -13.90 9.10 -4.27
N PHE A 101 -12.82 8.86 -3.52
CA PHE A 101 -11.95 7.71 -3.75
C PHE A 101 -12.22 6.56 -2.78
N ASP A 102 -12.24 5.34 -3.31
CA ASP A 102 -12.31 4.11 -2.52
C ASP A 102 -11.01 3.85 -1.78
N ALA A 103 -9.88 4.19 -2.42
CA ALA A 103 -8.56 4.14 -1.82
C ALA A 103 -7.71 5.36 -2.18
N THR A 104 -6.95 5.86 -1.21
CA THR A 104 -5.97 6.93 -1.42
C THR A 104 -4.59 6.47 -0.96
N VAL A 105 -3.58 6.72 -1.79
CA VAL A 105 -2.19 6.38 -1.52
C VAL A 105 -1.37 7.67 -1.41
N GLY A 106 -0.67 7.85 -0.30
CA GLY A 106 0.28 8.94 -0.11
C GLY A 106 1.71 8.42 -0.21
N GLU A 107 2.38 8.74 -1.31
CA GLU A 107 3.74 8.32 -1.59
C GLU A 107 4.78 9.08 -0.75
N ILE A 108 6.04 8.65 -0.78
CA ILE A 108 7.17 9.21 0.00
C ILE A 108 7.26 10.75 -0.10
N GLY A 109 6.88 11.31 -1.25
CA GLY A 109 6.87 12.76 -1.50
C GLY A 109 5.72 13.53 -0.85
N LEU A 110 4.77 12.87 -0.21
CA LEU A 110 3.50 13.42 0.30
C LEU A 110 3.67 14.74 1.08
N SER A 111 4.63 14.78 1.98
CA SER A 111 4.85 15.92 2.89
C SER A 111 6.08 16.78 2.58
N ASN A 112 6.65 16.67 1.37
CA ASN A 112 7.86 17.41 1.02
C ASN A 112 7.67 18.93 0.98
N HIS A 113 6.45 19.37 0.64
CA HIS A 113 6.12 20.78 0.39
C HIS A 113 5.01 21.31 1.32
N CYS A 114 4.64 20.54 2.35
CA CYS A 114 3.60 20.92 3.32
C CYS A 114 3.83 20.21 4.66
N GLU A 115 3.01 20.57 5.65
CA GLU A 115 2.98 19.84 6.91
C GLU A 115 2.29 18.48 6.74
N PRO A 116 2.83 17.39 7.30
CA PRO A 116 2.27 16.04 7.15
C PRO A 116 0.80 15.94 7.58
N ALA A 117 0.42 16.64 8.65
CA ALA A 117 -0.96 16.66 9.14
C ALA A 117 -1.94 17.20 8.09
N ALA A 118 -1.57 18.28 7.38
CA ALA A 118 -2.41 18.87 6.35
C ALA A 118 -2.58 17.91 5.16
N ALA A 119 -1.51 17.27 4.72
CA ALA A 119 -1.57 16.29 3.63
C ALA A 119 -2.43 15.07 4.00
N ILE A 120 -2.29 14.54 5.22
CA ILE A 120 -3.11 13.42 5.70
C ILE A 120 -4.58 13.83 5.78
N SER A 121 -4.87 15.04 6.29
CA SER A 121 -6.23 15.55 6.36
C SER A 121 -6.90 15.61 4.98
N GLU A 122 -6.19 16.04 3.96
CA GLU A 122 -6.67 16.07 2.58
C GLU A 122 -6.90 14.65 2.01
N LEU A 123 -5.97 13.71 2.24
CA LEU A 123 -6.17 12.30 1.86
C LEU A 123 -7.45 11.75 2.49
N VAL A 124 -7.65 11.97 3.80
CA VAL A 124 -8.84 11.50 4.50
C VAL A 124 -10.11 12.21 4.00
N ARG A 125 -10.03 13.52 3.70
CA ARG A 125 -11.17 14.28 3.17
C ARG A 125 -11.69 13.70 1.86
N VAL A 126 -10.79 13.40 0.91
CA VAL A 126 -11.17 12.92 -0.42
C VAL A 126 -11.48 11.43 -0.46
N THR A 127 -11.14 10.67 0.58
CA THR A 127 -11.49 9.25 0.72
C THR A 127 -12.95 9.10 1.15
N LYS A 128 -13.69 8.17 0.54
CA LYS A 128 -15.06 7.82 0.91
C LYS A 128 -15.15 7.32 2.36
N PRO A 129 -16.29 7.46 3.04
CA PRO A 129 -16.58 6.70 4.27
C PRO A 129 -16.36 5.19 4.03
N GLY A 130 -15.73 4.52 4.96
CA GLY A 130 -15.33 3.11 4.79
C GLY A 130 -14.16 2.87 3.83
N GLY A 131 -13.73 3.87 3.09
CA GLY A 131 -12.57 3.79 2.18
C GLY A 131 -11.23 3.70 2.92
N VAL A 132 -10.17 3.43 2.19
CA VAL A 132 -8.85 3.11 2.76
C VAL A 132 -7.83 4.19 2.42
N VAL A 133 -7.10 4.63 3.44
CA VAL A 133 -5.93 5.52 3.29
C VAL A 133 -4.67 4.70 3.50
N VAL A 134 -3.74 4.77 2.56
CA VAL A 134 -2.42 4.13 2.63
C VAL A 134 -1.33 5.18 2.57
N LEU A 135 -0.33 5.05 3.42
CA LEU A 135 0.89 5.83 3.36
C LEU A 135 2.08 4.92 3.11
N VAL A 136 2.90 5.24 2.12
CA VAL A 136 4.20 4.61 1.87
C VAL A 136 5.26 5.65 2.22
N GLN A 137 5.89 5.52 3.38
CA GLN A 137 6.73 6.59 3.91
C GLN A 137 8.09 6.09 4.39
N LEU A 138 9.09 6.95 4.23
CA LEU A 138 10.35 6.80 4.93
C LEU A 138 10.13 7.09 6.42
N VAL A 139 10.64 6.22 7.28
CA VAL A 139 10.49 6.34 8.73
C VAL A 139 11.84 6.27 9.45
N TRP A 140 11.95 7.03 10.53
CA TRP A 140 13.07 6.85 11.45
C TRP A 140 12.85 5.60 12.29
N LYS A 141 13.78 4.64 12.21
CA LYS A 141 13.77 3.41 13.00
C LYS A 141 14.49 3.59 14.35
N ALA A 142 15.31 4.64 14.49
CA ALA A 142 16.00 5.00 15.72
C ALA A 142 15.86 6.51 15.98
N PRO A 143 15.98 6.94 17.23
CA PRO A 143 16.03 8.37 17.55
C PRO A 143 17.20 9.07 16.83
N VAL A 144 16.89 10.15 16.16
CA VAL A 144 17.85 11.02 15.48
C VAL A 144 17.67 12.43 16.04
N ASP A 145 18.78 13.12 16.36
CA ASP A 145 18.71 14.49 16.83
C ASP A 145 18.11 15.44 15.77
N GLU A 146 17.47 16.50 16.22
CA GLU A 146 16.71 17.40 15.35
C GLU A 146 17.58 18.08 14.28
N GLN A 147 18.81 18.47 14.62
CA GLN A 147 19.69 19.11 13.64
C GLN A 147 20.03 18.14 12.51
N ARG A 148 20.31 16.87 12.85
CA ARG A 148 20.58 15.82 11.88
C ARG A 148 19.34 15.50 11.06
N ARG A 149 18.14 15.47 11.66
CA ARG A 149 16.86 15.28 10.94
C ARG A 149 16.67 16.32 9.83
N VAL A 150 16.87 17.59 10.14
CA VAL A 150 16.72 18.69 9.17
C VAL A 150 17.68 18.53 8.00
N VAL A 151 18.96 18.27 8.28
CA VAL A 151 19.98 18.06 7.23
C VAL A 151 19.64 16.84 6.36
N LEU A 152 19.23 15.74 6.99
CA LEU A 152 18.88 14.52 6.25
C LEU A 152 17.59 14.67 5.46
N ALA A 153 16.59 15.36 5.97
CA ALA A 153 15.34 15.63 5.24
C ALA A 153 15.63 16.40 3.93
N ASP A 154 16.52 17.41 3.99
CA ASP A 154 16.96 18.11 2.78
C ASP A 154 17.69 17.19 1.79
N HIS A 155 18.54 16.31 2.29
CA HIS A 155 19.24 15.32 1.47
C HIS A 155 18.31 14.26 0.86
N LEU A 156 17.33 13.80 1.62
CA LEU A 156 16.37 12.78 1.18
C LEU A 156 15.35 13.36 0.19
N GLY A 157 15.09 14.66 0.24
CA GLY A 157 13.93 15.27 -0.40
C GLY A 157 12.63 14.65 0.13
N ALA A 158 12.62 14.31 1.42
CA ALA A 158 11.49 13.75 2.14
C ALA A 158 11.60 14.13 3.61
N ARG A 159 10.50 14.16 4.34
CA ARG A 159 10.44 14.42 5.79
C ARG A 159 10.07 13.16 6.55
N PRO A 160 11.02 12.25 6.83
CA PRO A 160 10.73 11.05 7.59
C PRO A 160 10.30 11.41 9.02
N LEU A 161 9.25 10.76 9.48
CA LEU A 161 8.81 10.80 10.88
C LEU A 161 9.03 9.42 11.51
N MET A 162 8.90 9.33 12.83
CA MET A 162 8.78 8.03 13.49
C MET A 162 7.42 7.40 13.13
N VAL A 163 7.36 6.09 13.07
CA VAL A 163 6.09 5.38 12.78
C VAL A 163 4.97 5.75 13.75
N VAL A 164 5.32 6.03 15.00
CA VAL A 164 4.37 6.46 16.05
C VAL A 164 3.77 7.84 15.74
N GLU A 165 4.55 8.74 15.13
CA GLU A 165 4.10 10.08 14.74
C GLU A 165 3.10 9.97 13.56
N TRP A 166 3.41 9.17 12.53
CA TRP A 166 2.48 8.88 11.44
C TRP A 166 1.16 8.26 11.93
N LYS A 167 1.24 7.29 12.84
CA LYS A 167 0.05 6.68 13.47
C LYS A 167 -0.79 7.69 14.23
N ARG A 168 -0.15 8.61 14.95
CA ARG A 168 -0.86 9.67 15.67
C ARG A 168 -1.59 10.58 14.69
N LEU A 169 -0.93 11.08 13.66
CA LEU A 169 -1.51 11.96 12.65
C LEU A 169 -2.71 11.33 11.93
N LEU A 170 -2.61 10.05 11.57
CA LEU A 170 -3.72 9.31 10.97
C LEU A 170 -4.93 9.25 11.92
N ARG A 171 -4.70 8.95 13.22
CA ARG A 171 -5.79 8.91 14.21
C ARG A 171 -6.43 10.27 14.44
N GLU A 172 -5.61 11.33 14.55
CA GLU A 172 -6.08 12.71 14.67
C GLU A 172 -6.92 13.15 13.46
N SER A 173 -6.69 12.55 12.30
CA SER A 173 -7.47 12.79 11.07
C SER A 173 -8.69 11.87 10.88
N GLY A 174 -9.05 11.05 11.91
CA GLY A 174 -10.26 10.23 11.87
C GLY A 174 -10.06 8.78 11.41
N ILE A 175 -8.81 8.31 11.29
CA ILE A 175 -8.51 6.91 10.99
C ILE A 175 -8.44 6.11 12.30
N SER A 176 -9.37 5.19 12.52
CA SER A 176 -9.52 4.48 13.79
C SER A 176 -8.48 3.40 14.02
N THR A 177 -8.21 2.58 13.01
CA THR A 177 -7.31 1.43 13.09
C THR A 177 -6.19 1.59 12.07
N VAL A 178 -4.94 1.57 12.56
CA VAL A 178 -3.76 1.70 11.69
C VAL A 178 -2.97 0.40 11.69
N HIS A 179 -3.00 -0.31 10.58
CA HIS A 179 -2.12 -1.43 10.26
C HIS A 179 -0.78 -0.89 9.76
N THR A 180 0.32 -1.58 10.08
CA THR A 180 1.67 -1.14 9.68
C THR A 180 2.51 -2.34 9.29
N GLU A 181 3.20 -2.23 8.17
CA GLU A 181 4.16 -3.21 7.68
C GLU A 181 5.52 -2.55 7.48
N ASP A 182 6.55 -3.19 7.99
CA ASP A 182 7.94 -2.78 7.73
C ASP A 182 8.40 -3.35 6.39
N TRP A 183 8.75 -2.47 5.48
CA TRP A 183 9.24 -2.81 4.14
C TRP A 183 10.74 -2.49 3.99
N SER A 184 11.45 -2.28 5.10
CA SER A 184 12.90 -2.22 5.12
C SER A 184 13.51 -3.60 4.82
N ASP A 185 14.81 -3.70 4.64
CA ASP A 185 15.58 -4.85 4.13
C ASP A 185 15.40 -6.23 4.82
N GLU A 186 14.41 -6.45 5.67
CA GLU A 186 14.23 -7.74 6.34
C GLU A 186 13.34 -8.70 5.53
N GLU A 187 13.80 -9.96 5.41
CA GLU A 187 12.99 -11.08 4.95
C GLU A 187 11.85 -11.30 5.96
N THR A 188 10.63 -11.03 5.54
CA THR A 188 9.46 -11.42 6.32
C THR A 188 8.85 -12.70 5.74
N ALA A 189 8.09 -13.45 6.55
CA ALA A 189 7.38 -14.66 6.10
C ALA A 189 6.44 -14.42 4.91
N PHE A 190 6.09 -13.17 4.63
CA PHE A 190 5.22 -12.75 3.53
C PHE A 190 5.98 -12.32 2.27
N ARG A 191 7.33 -12.25 2.32
CA ARG A 191 8.18 -11.89 1.18
C ARG A 191 9.20 -12.98 0.91
N PRO A 192 8.88 -13.94 0.03
CA PRO A 192 9.81 -15.03 -0.30
C PRO A 192 10.96 -14.57 -1.22
N THR A 193 10.95 -13.36 -1.75
CA THR A 193 11.96 -12.81 -2.64
C THR A 193 12.75 -11.72 -1.93
N VAL A 194 14.07 -11.85 -1.98
CA VAL A 194 15.08 -10.88 -1.50
C VAL A 194 15.08 -9.66 -2.43
N ALA A 195 13.96 -8.95 -2.53
CA ALA A 195 13.92 -7.67 -3.21
C ALA A 195 14.24 -6.59 -2.17
N LYS A 196 15.48 -6.09 -2.20
CA LYS A 196 15.84 -4.91 -1.42
C LYS A 196 14.91 -3.78 -1.82
N PRO A 197 14.11 -3.18 -0.91
CA PRO A 197 13.21 -2.07 -1.24
C PRO A 197 13.96 -0.84 -1.77
N PHE A 198 15.26 -0.74 -1.45
CA PHE A 198 16.17 0.28 -1.94
C PHE A 198 17.40 -0.39 -2.58
N PRO A 199 17.28 -0.90 -3.81
CA PRO A 199 18.44 -1.41 -4.51
C PRO A 199 19.44 -0.27 -4.72
N ASP A 200 20.73 -0.55 -4.54
CA ASP A 200 21.80 0.42 -4.74
C ASP A 200 21.76 0.95 -6.18
N PHE A 201 22.03 2.25 -6.36
CA PHE A 201 22.21 2.85 -7.70
C PHE A 201 23.14 2.02 -8.58
N ALA A 202 24.15 1.41 -7.95
CA ALA A 202 25.07 0.51 -8.64
C ALA A 202 24.41 -0.82 -9.11
N GLU A 203 23.38 -1.28 -8.45
CA GLU A 203 22.63 -2.51 -8.80
C GLU A 203 21.47 -2.22 -9.76
N LEU A 204 20.82 -1.06 -9.63
CA LEU A 204 19.67 -0.66 -10.43
C LEU A 204 19.97 -0.45 -11.91
N PHE A 205 21.16 0.04 -12.23
CA PHE A 205 21.48 0.49 -13.58
C PHE A 205 22.70 -0.21 -14.16
N SER A 206 22.62 -0.56 -15.42
CA SER A 206 23.77 -1.00 -16.21
C SER A 206 24.84 0.11 -16.34
N VAL A 207 26.06 -0.26 -16.65
CA VAL A 207 27.17 0.72 -16.81
C VAL A 207 26.82 1.81 -17.84
N GLY A 208 26.17 1.45 -18.95
CA GLY A 208 25.79 2.39 -19.99
C GLY A 208 24.71 3.38 -19.50
N GLU A 209 23.71 2.89 -18.74
CA GLU A 209 22.67 3.74 -18.13
C GLU A 209 23.27 4.71 -17.12
N LYS A 210 24.19 4.25 -16.26
CA LYS A 210 24.91 5.09 -15.29
C LYS A 210 25.64 6.24 -15.97
N ILE A 211 26.38 5.94 -17.04
CA ILE A 211 27.09 6.98 -17.83
C ILE A 211 26.07 7.98 -18.42
N GLY A 212 24.97 7.48 -18.96
CA GLY A 212 23.91 8.33 -19.50
C GLY A 212 23.26 9.23 -18.45
N ILE A 213 22.99 8.71 -17.26
CA ILE A 213 22.43 9.45 -16.12
C ILE A 213 23.44 10.53 -15.65
N LEU A 214 24.69 10.15 -15.44
CA LEU A 214 25.74 11.07 -15.01
C LEU A 214 26.00 12.17 -16.05
N ARG A 215 25.92 11.87 -17.34
CA ARG A 215 26.03 12.88 -18.40
C ARG A 215 24.87 13.87 -18.35
N ARG A 216 23.62 13.41 -18.15
CA ARG A 216 22.45 14.28 -17.97
C ARG A 216 22.55 15.11 -16.70
N ALA A 217 23.00 14.52 -15.60
CA ALA A 217 23.25 15.21 -14.34
C ALA A 217 24.30 16.30 -14.51
N TRP A 218 25.37 16.01 -15.25
CA TRP A 218 26.42 17.00 -15.53
C TRP A 218 25.92 18.17 -16.39
N THR A 219 25.17 17.90 -17.43
CA THR A 219 24.59 18.95 -18.27
C THR A 219 23.60 19.83 -17.51
N ARG A 220 22.87 19.25 -16.52
CA ARG A 220 21.86 19.96 -15.73
C ARG A 220 22.45 20.72 -14.51
N TRP A 221 23.41 20.13 -13.82
CA TRP A 221 23.91 20.63 -12.52
C TRP A 221 25.41 20.95 -12.49
N GLY A 222 26.15 20.67 -13.56
CA GLY A 222 27.59 20.80 -13.61
C GLY A 222 28.32 19.82 -12.67
N TRP A 223 29.65 19.87 -12.67
CA TRP A 223 30.47 18.91 -11.90
C TRP A 223 30.23 18.99 -10.38
N ARG A 224 30.06 20.21 -9.84
CA ARG A 224 29.78 20.39 -8.39
C ARG A 224 28.44 19.75 -8.00
N GLY A 225 27.41 19.96 -8.80
CA GLY A 225 26.09 19.36 -8.55
C GLY A 225 26.12 17.84 -8.60
N VAL A 226 26.80 17.25 -9.59
CA VAL A 226 26.96 15.79 -9.70
C VAL A 226 27.64 15.21 -8.44
N ARG A 227 28.73 15.86 -7.98
CA ARG A 227 29.43 15.44 -6.78
C ARG A 227 28.53 15.48 -5.52
N THR A 228 27.81 16.59 -5.34
CA THR A 228 26.88 16.73 -4.21
C THR A 228 25.80 15.66 -4.22
N VAL A 229 25.21 15.36 -5.39
CA VAL A 229 24.19 14.33 -5.52
C VAL A 229 24.75 12.93 -5.23
N LEU A 230 25.96 12.61 -5.69
CA LEU A 230 26.61 11.33 -5.39
C LEU A 230 26.96 11.19 -3.89
N GLU A 231 27.40 12.26 -3.25
CA GLU A 231 27.65 12.27 -1.80
C GLU A 231 26.34 12.02 -1.02
N ARG A 232 25.24 12.66 -1.43
CA ARG A 232 23.89 12.43 -0.86
C ARG A 232 23.41 11.00 -1.05
N GLU A 233 23.57 10.45 -2.25
CA GLU A 233 23.23 9.06 -2.56
C GLU A 233 23.95 8.07 -1.63
N TRP A 234 25.24 8.27 -1.47
CA TRP A 234 26.05 7.41 -0.61
C TRP A 234 25.65 7.51 0.86
N GLU A 235 25.31 8.71 1.34
CA GLU A 235 24.85 8.93 2.71
C GLU A 235 23.49 8.25 2.95
N VAL A 236 22.53 8.42 2.04
CA VAL A 236 21.22 7.77 2.11
C VAL A 236 21.37 6.25 2.14
N HIS A 237 22.19 5.70 1.25
CA HIS A 237 22.46 4.27 1.22
C HIS A 237 23.08 3.78 2.54
N ARG A 238 24.00 4.54 3.13
CA ARG A 238 24.57 4.23 4.43
C ARG A 238 23.52 4.19 5.54
N LEU A 239 22.60 5.17 5.56
CA LEU A 239 21.53 5.26 6.55
C LEU A 239 20.54 4.12 6.47
N LEU A 240 20.21 3.67 5.25
CA LEU A 240 19.27 2.60 5.00
C LEU A 240 19.89 1.22 5.27
N THR A 241 21.11 0.98 4.79
CA THR A 241 21.68 -0.37 4.76
C THR A 241 22.66 -0.65 5.89
N ARG A 242 23.50 0.32 6.30
CA ARG A 242 24.52 0.11 7.34
C ARG A 242 24.07 0.52 8.73
N GLU A 243 23.52 1.72 8.86
CA GLU A 243 23.10 2.24 10.17
C GLU A 243 21.69 1.77 10.54
N ARG A 244 20.86 1.36 9.56
CA ARG A 244 19.48 0.91 9.72
C ARG A 244 18.63 1.87 10.57
N ILE A 245 18.93 3.16 10.50
CA ILE A 245 18.18 4.21 11.22
C ILE A 245 17.04 4.78 10.39
N LEU A 246 17.00 4.48 9.09
CA LEU A 246 15.96 4.84 8.17
C LEU A 246 15.36 3.57 7.57
N GLY A 247 14.05 3.51 7.46
CA GLY A 247 13.32 2.40 6.88
C GLY A 247 12.20 2.88 5.95
N LEU A 248 11.52 1.93 5.33
CA LEU A 248 10.32 2.14 4.54
C LEU A 248 9.16 1.41 5.21
N ASP A 249 8.13 2.13 5.57
CA ASP A 249 6.92 1.55 6.15
C ASP A 249 5.70 1.84 5.29
N LEU A 250 4.84 0.84 5.22
CA LEU A 250 3.48 0.95 4.75
C LEU A 250 2.56 1.09 5.97
N LEU A 251 1.75 2.14 5.99
CA LEU A 251 0.70 2.32 6.99
C LEU A 251 -0.66 2.33 6.27
N LYS A 252 -1.60 1.54 6.75
CA LYS A 252 -2.95 1.46 6.18
C LYS A 252 -3.97 1.72 7.27
N GLY A 253 -4.98 2.53 6.94
CA GLY A 253 -6.13 2.71 7.81
C GLY A 253 -7.41 2.90 7.05
N ARG A 254 -8.55 2.61 7.68
CA ARG A 254 -9.87 2.79 7.09
C ARG A 254 -10.51 4.05 7.67
N LYS A 255 -11.07 4.89 6.81
CA LYS A 255 -11.89 6.04 7.23
C LYS A 255 -13.16 5.50 7.88
N GLY A 256 -13.55 6.06 9.03
CA GLY A 256 -14.81 5.69 9.69
C GLY A 256 -16.00 5.85 8.76
N GLU A 257 -16.97 4.97 8.86
CA GLU A 257 -18.26 5.12 8.20
C GLU A 257 -19.00 6.31 8.82
N ALA A 258 -19.75 7.07 8.03
CA ALA A 258 -20.63 8.09 8.58
C ALA A 258 -21.63 7.42 9.55
N ALA A 259 -21.92 8.08 10.69
CA ALA A 259 -22.76 7.47 11.72
C ALA A 259 -24.15 7.03 11.19
N GLU A 260 -24.65 7.69 10.16
CA GLU A 260 -25.92 7.37 9.50
C GLU A 260 -25.85 6.06 8.69
N ASP A 261 -24.73 5.80 7.98
CA ASP A 261 -24.55 4.57 7.21
C ASP A 261 -24.28 3.36 8.10
N SER A 262 -23.63 3.55 9.25
CA SER A 262 -23.39 2.48 10.21
C SER A 262 -24.68 2.00 10.87
N VAL A 263 -25.64 2.90 11.13
CA VAL A 263 -26.98 2.58 11.66
C VAL A 263 -27.81 1.85 10.60
N ALA A 264 -27.83 2.37 9.36
CA ALA A 264 -28.57 1.73 8.26
C ALA A 264 -28.07 0.31 7.94
N ARG A 265 -26.75 0.09 8.02
CA ARG A 265 -26.14 -1.23 7.80
C ARG A 265 -26.42 -2.20 8.94
N ALA A 266 -26.38 -1.72 10.18
CA ALA A 266 -26.77 -2.51 11.36
C ALA A 266 -28.26 -2.87 11.34
N GLU A 267 -29.13 -1.98 10.89
CA GLU A 267 -30.54 -2.24 10.70
C GLU A 267 -30.83 -3.24 9.58
N ALA A 268 -30.10 -3.16 8.45
CA ALA A 268 -30.21 -4.09 7.33
C ALA A 268 -29.72 -5.51 7.70
N GLU A 269 -28.66 -5.61 8.51
CA GLU A 269 -28.11 -6.88 8.98
C GLU A 269 -28.94 -7.51 10.10
N SER A 270 -29.74 -6.72 10.82
CA SER A 270 -30.67 -7.17 11.87
C SER A 270 -32.08 -7.48 11.38
N ALA A 271 -32.40 -7.19 10.11
CA ALA A 271 -33.69 -7.52 9.54
C ALA A 271 -33.85 -9.06 9.42
N PRO A 272 -34.92 -9.65 9.94
CA PRO A 272 -35.15 -11.06 9.79
C PRO A 272 -35.41 -11.40 8.32
N PRO A 273 -34.94 -12.56 7.81
CA PRO A 273 -35.18 -12.95 6.44
C PRO A 273 -36.68 -12.99 6.16
N ASP A 274 -37.12 -12.29 5.13
CA ASP A 274 -38.50 -12.31 4.66
C ASP A 274 -38.92 -13.75 4.38
N HIS A 275 -39.81 -14.26 5.22
CA HIS A 275 -40.52 -15.49 4.94
C HIS A 275 -41.45 -15.22 3.74
N GLU A 276 -41.05 -15.60 2.56
CA GLU A 276 -41.97 -15.76 1.43
C GLU A 276 -43.09 -16.70 1.85
N SER A 277 -44.28 -16.12 2.04
CA SER A 277 -45.53 -16.85 2.23
C SER A 277 -45.86 -17.55 0.92
N GLN A 278 -45.47 -18.82 0.82
CA GLN A 278 -46.04 -19.71 -0.17
C GLN A 278 -47.45 -20.02 0.26
N THR A 279 -48.43 -19.34 -0.36
CA THR A 279 -49.85 -19.76 -0.38
C THR A 279 -50.00 -20.97 -1.30
N GLU A 280 -49.89 -22.14 -0.75
CA GLU A 280 -50.34 -23.38 -1.38
C GLU A 280 -51.86 -23.47 -1.28
N THR A 281 -52.53 -23.37 -2.39
CA THR A 281 -53.96 -23.76 -2.57
C THR A 281 -54.07 -25.25 -2.47
N ALA A 282 -54.69 -25.73 -1.40
CA ALA A 282 -55.06 -27.15 -1.22
C ALA A 282 -56.26 -27.49 -2.13
N THR A 283 -56.08 -28.43 -3.01
CA THR A 283 -57.17 -29.22 -3.64
C THR A 283 -57.24 -30.56 -2.95
N VAL A 284 -58.43 -30.81 -2.42
CA VAL A 284 -58.85 -32.05 -1.75
C VAL A 284 -58.95 -33.20 -2.74
N GLY A 285 -58.36 -34.35 -2.42
CA GLY A 285 -58.55 -35.62 -3.10
C GLY A 285 -58.26 -36.74 -2.11
N GLU A 286 -59.33 -37.43 -1.72
CA GLU A 286 -59.39 -38.64 -0.89
C GLU A 286 -58.61 -39.81 -1.52
N GLU A 287 -57.88 -40.60 -0.73
CA GLU A 287 -58.01 -42.04 -0.59
C GLU A 287 -56.91 -42.66 0.29
N THR A 288 -57.38 -43.25 1.40
CA THR A 288 -57.16 -44.51 2.10
C THR A 288 -55.80 -45.20 2.11
N VAL A 289 -55.32 -45.37 3.41
CA VAL A 289 -54.90 -46.60 4.10
C VAL A 289 -53.74 -47.43 3.53
N THR A 290 -52.63 -47.53 4.25
CA THR A 290 -52.17 -48.71 5.02
C THR A 290 -50.80 -48.49 5.66
N VAL A 291 -50.72 -48.80 6.95
CA VAL A 291 -49.50 -49.04 7.72
C VAL A 291 -49.19 -50.56 7.66
N PRO A 292 -47.95 -51.01 7.69
CA PRO A 292 -47.38 -51.58 8.90
C PRO A 292 -45.89 -51.19 9.11
N GLU A 293 -45.52 -50.81 10.33
CA GLU A 293 -44.96 -51.53 11.47
C GLU A 293 -43.66 -52.33 11.25
N ALA A 294 -42.69 -51.93 12.07
CA ALA A 294 -41.64 -52.66 12.75
C ALA A 294 -40.42 -53.19 11.98
N ALA A 295 -39.27 -52.78 12.36
CA ALA A 295 -38.31 -53.59 13.12
C ALA A 295 -37.08 -52.77 13.57
N ARG A 296 -36.79 -52.90 14.84
CA ARG A 296 -35.56 -52.63 15.60
C ARG A 296 -34.42 -53.51 15.05
N ASP A 297 -33.19 -53.01 15.24
CA ASP A 297 -32.06 -53.62 15.97
C ASP A 297 -30.84 -52.71 15.69
N ASP A 298 -30.35 -52.11 16.70
CA ASP A 298 -29.24 -52.47 17.58
C ASP A 298 -28.01 -53.01 16.80
N GLU A 299 -26.93 -52.29 16.85
CA GLU A 299 -25.65 -52.80 17.37
C GLU A 299 -24.62 -51.67 17.51
N ARG A 300 -24.12 -51.61 18.74
CA ARG A 300 -22.92 -50.90 19.17
C ARG A 300 -21.69 -51.63 18.63
N GLU A 301 -20.67 -50.90 18.31
CA GLU A 301 -19.31 -51.28 18.68
C GLU A 301 -18.41 -50.07 18.83
N GLU A 302 -17.82 -50.06 19.92
CA GLU A 302 -16.77 -49.35 20.59
C GLU A 302 -15.40 -49.59 19.96
N THR A 303 -14.51 -48.70 20.45
CA THR A 303 -13.03 -48.81 20.54
C THR A 303 -12.29 -48.46 19.25
N ASP A 304 -11.25 -47.68 19.29
CA ASP A 304 -10.10 -47.65 20.18
C ASP A 304 -9.30 -46.37 20.06
N THR A 305 -8.81 -45.90 21.17
CA THR A 305 -7.80 -44.87 21.40
C THR A 305 -6.41 -45.44 21.21
N ALA A 306 -5.52 -44.68 20.50
CA ALA A 306 -4.09 -44.63 20.78
C ALA A 306 -3.47 -43.60 19.82
N GLY A 307 -2.80 -42.55 20.20
CA GLY A 307 -1.77 -42.44 21.21
C GLY A 307 -0.65 -41.67 20.52
N LEU A 308 -0.48 -40.37 20.87
CA LEU A 308 0.72 -39.59 20.55
C LEU A 308 1.93 -40.17 21.26
N PRO A 309 3.13 -40.00 20.75
CA PRO A 309 4.25 -39.70 21.63
C PRO A 309 4.85 -38.34 21.38
N LEU A 310 4.95 -37.61 22.45
CA LEU A 310 5.83 -36.50 22.71
C LEU A 310 7.25 -37.01 23.03
N PHE A 311 8.24 -36.20 22.60
CA PHE A 311 9.59 -36.07 23.13
C PHE A 311 10.62 -37.21 22.89
N GLY A 312 11.77 -36.72 22.39
CA GLY A 312 13.08 -37.34 22.48
C GLY A 312 14.12 -36.41 22.01
N SER A 313 14.71 -35.79 22.91
CA SER A 313 15.93 -35.04 23.14
C SER A 313 17.19 -35.84 22.74
N ASP A 314 18.22 -35.03 22.47
CA ASP A 314 19.65 -35.22 22.74
C ASP A 314 20.61 -35.73 21.63
N ALA A 315 21.54 -34.80 21.42
CA ALA A 315 22.99 -34.98 21.35
C ALA A 315 23.60 -35.82 20.22
N ASP A 316 24.39 -35.18 19.38
CA ASP A 316 25.85 -35.37 19.37
C ASP A 316 26.55 -34.48 18.33
N LYS A 317 27.52 -33.71 18.83
CA LYS A 317 28.68 -33.24 18.05
C LYS A 317 29.65 -34.41 17.87
N PRO A 318 30.48 -34.47 16.83
CA PRO A 318 31.76 -33.80 16.94
C PRO A 318 32.42 -33.28 15.61
N THR A 319 33.18 -32.23 15.81
CA THR A 319 34.53 -31.88 15.30
C THR A 319 35.04 -32.56 14.00
N HIS A 320 35.29 -31.77 12.99
CA HIS A 320 36.62 -31.54 12.39
C HIS A 320 36.61 -30.21 11.65
#